data_f8ec53a5546ce6b2f3dd0bd4d8cc2fe4
#
_entry.id   f8ec53a5546ce6b2f3dd0bd4d8cc2fe4
#
_cell.length_a   1.000
_cell.length_b   1.000
_cell.length_c   1.000
_cell.angle_alpha   90.00
_cell.angle_beta   90.00
_cell.angle_gamma   90.00
#
_symmetry.space_group_name_H-M   'P 1'
#
loop_
_entity.id
_entity.type
_entity.pdbx_description
1 polymer ?
#
loop_
_entity_poly.entity_id
_entity_poly.type
_entity_poly.pdbx_seq_one_letter_code
_entity_poly.pdbx_strand_id
1 'polypeptide(L)' 'MSHTIEHSNPTNKLNLAYLLANPKELYQVKQIADVFQKHPETIRRWIKAGTITKPLSINGVYYFKGSDIVEYLNATNEGA' A
#
# COMPACT_ATOMS: atom_id res chain seq x y z
N MET A 1 28.14 7.69 -4.72
CA MET A 1 27.53 7.50 -4.48
C MET A 1 26.86 7.43 -4.56
N SER A 2 26.79 7.35 -4.52
CA SER A 2 26.01 7.14 -4.36
C SER A 2 25.35 7.07 -4.37
N HIS A 3 25.20 7.12 -4.47
CA HIS A 3 24.34 7.00 -4.25
C HIS A 3 23.56 6.93 -4.04
N THR A 4 23.79 7.07 -4.03
CA THR A 4 22.93 6.95 -3.71
C THR A 4 22.16 7.30 -3.52
N ILE A 5 22.31 7.41 -3.57
CA ILE A 5 21.48 7.65 -3.31
C ILE A 5 20.67 7.88 -3.23
N GLU A 6 20.78 7.79 -3.40
CA GLU A 6 20.00 7.83 -3.26
C GLU A 6 19.19 8.08 -3.03
N HIS A 7 19.36 8.36 -3.12
CA HIS A 7 18.56 8.53 -2.78
C HIS A 7 17.68 8.84 -2.91
N SER A 8 17.81 8.64 -3.44
CA SER A 8 16.96 8.83 -3.62
C SER A 8 15.94 9.16 -3.30
N ASN A 9 15.69 9.84 -3.56
CA ASN A 9 14.73 10.16 -2.86
C ASN A 9 13.55 9.51 -2.82
N PRO A 10 13.57 8.74 -2.49
CA PRO A 10 12.44 7.92 -2.27
C PRO A 10 11.48 8.43 -1.26
N THR A 11 11.61 9.67 -0.96
CA THR A 11 10.75 10.25 0.04
C THR A 11 9.30 10.24 -0.35
N ASN A 12 9.02 10.12 -1.65
CA ASN A 12 7.64 10.13 -2.11
C ASN A 12 7.03 8.75 -2.24
N LYS A 13 7.82 7.73 -1.99
CA LYS A 13 7.33 6.38 -2.14
C LYS A 13 7.20 5.69 -0.81
N LEU A 14 6.04 5.10 -0.60
CA LEU A 14 5.82 4.25 0.56
C LEU A 14 6.46 2.90 0.30
N ASN A 15 7.08 2.34 1.30
CA ASN A 15 7.56 0.98 1.20
C ASN A 15 6.95 0.13 2.31
N LEU A 16 7.14 -1.17 2.17
CA LEU A 16 6.53 -2.11 3.10
C LEU A 16 7.03 -1.89 4.53
N ALA A 17 8.31 -1.55 4.68
CA ALA A 17 8.87 -1.34 6.01
C ALA A 17 8.17 -0.21 6.75
N TYR A 18 7.90 0.89 6.05
CA TYR A 18 7.20 2.01 6.67
C TYR A 18 5.79 1.61 7.07
N LEU A 19 5.09 0.92 6.20
CA LEU A 19 3.72 0.49 6.48
C LEU A 19 3.68 -0.43 7.69
N LEU A 20 4.61 -1.37 7.77
CA LEU A 20 4.66 -2.29 8.90
C LEU A 20 4.95 -1.56 10.22
N ALA A 21 5.75 -0.50 10.15
CA ALA A 21 6.08 0.29 11.33
C ALA A 21 4.96 1.24 11.72
N ASN A 22 4.05 1.55 10.80
CA ASN A 22 2.99 2.54 11.04
C ASN A 22 1.63 2.00 10.63
N PRO A 23 1.16 0.92 11.25
CA PRO A 23 -0.07 0.25 10.83
C PRO A 23 -1.34 1.02 11.17
N LYS A 24 -1.24 2.05 12.00
CA LYS A 24 -2.42 2.83 12.37
C LYS A 24 -2.71 3.98 11.43
N GLU A 25 -1.79 4.26 10.51
CA GLU A 25 -1.98 5.34 9.55
C GLU A 25 -2.88 4.91 8.40
N LEU A 26 -3.43 5.90 7.71
CA LEU A 26 -4.23 5.67 6.52
C LEU A 26 -3.37 5.95 5.29
N TYR A 27 -3.55 5.11 4.27
CA TYR A 27 -2.74 5.19 3.06
C TYR A 27 -3.66 5.26 1.85
N GLN A 28 -3.31 6.10 0.89
CA GLN A 28 -4.08 6.22 -0.33
C GLN A 28 -3.70 5.12 -1.32
N VAL A 29 -4.52 4.99 -2.36
CA VAL A 29 -4.31 3.97 -3.39
C VAL A 29 -2.90 4.05 -3.98
N LYS A 30 -2.43 5.27 -4.25
CA LYS A 30 -1.11 5.45 -4.85
C LYS A 30 -0.02 4.90 -3.94
N GLN A 31 -0.15 5.13 -2.64
CA GLN A 31 0.83 4.65 -1.68
C GLN A 31 0.82 3.13 -1.57
N ILE A 32 -0.37 2.55 -1.58
CA ILE A 32 -0.49 1.10 -1.52
C ILE A 32 0.06 0.47 -2.81
N ALA A 33 -0.14 1.15 -3.95
CA ALA A 33 0.44 0.68 -5.21
C ALA A 33 1.96 0.60 -5.11
N ASP A 34 2.57 1.59 -4.44
CA ASP A 34 4.03 1.56 -4.23
C ASP A 34 4.45 0.36 -3.40
N VAL A 35 3.68 0.05 -2.36
CA VAL A 35 3.99 -1.10 -1.49
C VAL A 35 3.98 -2.40 -2.29
N PHE A 36 2.98 -2.55 -3.17
CA PHE A 36 2.85 -3.76 -3.98
C PHE A 36 3.67 -3.70 -5.26
N GLN A 37 4.30 -2.55 -5.53
CA GLN A 37 5.07 -2.34 -6.76
C GLN A 37 4.19 -2.55 -7.99
N LYS A 38 2.99 -1.99 -7.93
CA LYS A 38 2.02 -2.07 -9.02
C LYS A 38 1.54 -0.67 -9.37
N HIS A 39 0.94 -0.55 -10.54
CA HIS A 39 0.34 0.70 -10.96
C HIS A 39 -0.94 0.96 -10.13
N PRO A 40 -1.25 2.24 -9.82
CA PRO A 40 -2.47 2.54 -9.05
C PRO A 40 -3.74 1.98 -9.70
N GLU A 41 -3.81 1.92 -11.02
CA GLU A 41 -4.97 1.35 -11.68
C GLU A 41 -5.16 -0.12 -11.35
N THR A 42 -4.06 -0.84 -11.16
CA THR A 42 -4.15 -2.24 -10.74
C THR A 42 -4.82 -2.34 -9.39
N ILE A 43 -4.46 -1.46 -8.47
CA ILE A 43 -5.06 -1.46 -7.14
C ILE A 43 -6.56 -1.13 -7.24
N ARG A 44 -6.92 -0.17 -8.08
CA ARG A 44 -8.33 0.18 -8.26
C ARG A 44 -9.12 -0.99 -8.81
N ARG A 45 -8.54 -1.74 -9.73
CA ARG A 45 -9.19 -2.95 -10.26
C ARG A 45 -9.37 -3.98 -9.17
N TRP A 46 -8.37 -4.14 -8.31
CA TRP A 46 -8.47 -5.09 -7.21
C TRP A 46 -9.58 -4.69 -6.24
N ILE A 47 -9.75 -3.39 -6.00
CA ILE A 47 -10.84 -2.91 -5.14
C ILE A 47 -12.18 -3.28 -5.74
N LYS A 48 -12.35 -3.03 -7.03
CA LYS A 48 -13.60 -3.35 -7.73
C LYS A 48 -13.90 -4.83 -7.71
N ALA A 49 -12.87 -5.63 -7.91
CA ALA A 49 -13.03 -7.09 -7.97
C ALA A 49 -13.16 -7.73 -6.60
N GLY A 50 -12.90 -6.98 -5.54
CA GLY A 50 -12.92 -7.54 -4.19
C GLY A 50 -11.71 -8.41 -3.89
N THR A 51 -10.64 -8.22 -4.65
CA THR A 51 -9.42 -9.01 -4.49
C THR A 51 -8.57 -8.54 -3.33
N ILE A 52 -8.63 -7.24 -3.03
CA ILE A 52 -7.85 -6.66 -1.95
C ILE A 52 -8.81 -6.26 -0.81
N THR A 53 -8.25 -6.06 0.38
CA THR A 53 -9.06 -5.62 1.51
C THR A 53 -9.83 -4.35 1.15
N LYS A 54 -11.02 -4.20 1.71
CA LYS A 54 -11.90 -3.09 1.37
C LYS A 54 -11.41 -1.79 1.98
N PRO A 55 -11.23 -0.73 1.18
CA PRO A 55 -10.79 0.55 1.71
C PRO A 55 -11.93 1.35 2.32
N LEU A 56 -11.57 2.37 3.09
CA LEU A 56 -12.51 3.39 3.53
C LEU A 56 -12.66 4.42 2.43
N SER A 57 -13.88 4.89 2.23
CA SER A 57 -14.14 5.96 1.27
C SER A 57 -14.49 7.23 2.04
N ILE A 58 -13.64 8.24 1.90
CA ILE A 58 -13.84 9.53 2.57
C ILE A 58 -13.83 10.60 1.50
N ASN A 59 -14.95 11.29 1.32
CA ASN A 59 -15.10 12.34 0.32
C ASN A 59 -14.66 11.86 -1.07
N GLY A 60 -14.99 10.63 -1.41
CA GLY A 60 -14.66 10.09 -2.73
C GLY A 60 -13.23 9.61 -2.88
N VAL A 61 -12.45 9.65 -1.83
CA VAL A 61 -11.07 9.18 -1.86
C VAL A 61 -10.96 7.90 -1.06
N TYR A 62 -10.27 6.90 -1.61
CA TYR A 62 -10.07 5.63 -0.92
C TYR A 62 -8.86 5.70 -0.02
N TYR A 63 -9.02 5.20 1.20
CA TYR A 63 -7.94 5.09 2.17
C TYR A 63 -7.90 3.67 2.71
N PHE A 64 -6.71 3.11 2.78
CA PHE A 64 -6.49 1.81 3.39
C PHE A 64 -5.86 2.01 4.75
N LYS A 65 -6.36 1.29 5.74
CA LYS A 65 -5.73 1.28 7.05
C LYS A 65 -4.52 0.36 6.98
N GLY A 66 -3.39 0.82 7.50
CA GLY A 66 -2.17 0.02 7.43
C GLY A 66 -2.34 -1.38 7.98
N SER A 67 -3.03 -1.51 9.12
CA SER A 67 -3.22 -2.81 9.73
C SER A 67 -4.04 -3.75 8.84
N ASP A 68 -4.98 -3.22 8.06
CA ASP A 68 -5.76 -4.05 7.15
C ASP A 68 -4.87 -4.60 6.04
N ILE A 69 -3.94 -3.79 5.56
CA ILE A 69 -3.00 -4.24 4.53
C ILE A 69 -2.06 -5.29 5.10
N VAL A 70 -1.61 -5.11 6.35
CA VAL A 70 -0.76 -6.10 7.00
C VAL A 70 -1.49 -7.45 7.10
N GLU A 71 -2.75 -7.41 7.52
CA GLU A 71 -3.54 -8.63 7.60
C GLU A 71 -3.71 -9.29 6.23
N TYR A 72 -3.96 -8.47 5.23
CA TYR A 72 -4.11 -8.98 3.87
C TYR A 72 -2.84 -9.68 3.40
N LEU A 73 -1.69 -9.07 3.67
CA LEU A 73 -0.41 -9.64 3.28
C LEU A 73 -0.14 -10.95 4.03
N ASN A 74 -0.46 -10.99 5.31
CA ASN A 74 -0.27 -12.19 6.11
C ASN A 74 -1.16 -13.32 5.63
N ALA A 75 -2.41 -13.02 5.34
CA ALA A 75 -3.33 -14.03 4.85
C ALA A 75 -2.89 -14.57 3.50
N THR A 76 -2.40 -13.69 2.63
CA THR A 76 -1.93 -14.09 1.32
C THR A 76 -0.71 -15.00 1.44
N ASN A 77 0.21 -14.63 2.33
CA ASN A 77 1.40 -15.44 2.54
C ASN A 77 1.07 -16.82 3.12
N GLU A 78 0.12 -16.85 4.02
CA GLU A 78 -0.28 -18.12 4.60
C GLU A 78 -0.93 -19.03 3.58
N GLY A 79 -1.63 -18.44 2.64
CA GLY A 79 -2.27 -19.21 1.60
C GLY A 79 -1.28 -19.81 0.61
N ALA A 80 -0.08 -19.31 0.62
CA ALA A 80 0.94 -19.86 -0.25
C ALA A 80 1.59 -21.06 0.41
#